data_5ef2d97288150ff5fe6b3326f3388679
#
_entry.id   5ef2d97288150ff5fe6b3326f3388679
#
_cell.length_a   1.000
_cell.length_b   1.000
_cell.length_c   1.000
_cell.angle_alpha   90.00
_cell.angle_beta   90.00
_cell.angle_gamma   90.00
#
_symmetry.space_group_name_H-M   'P 1'
#
loop_
_entity.id
_entity.type
_entity.pdbx_description
1 polymer ?
#
loop_
_entity_poly.entity_id
_entity_poly.type
_entity_poly.pdbx_seq_one_letter_code
_entity_poly.pdbx_strand_id
1 'polypeptide(L)'
;EMVLGKSGSYVCCATAAGPAFEGAEIAMGMPAASGAISKVWLEDGKICCSTINDAPAVGICGSGLIDALAVFLETELLDETGLIADEDEVEEAYAGYLGEDEDGTCVYLTDTVKVTQADVRKLQLAKASIAAGIRILLSERNISVTDVEQVILAGGFGSFLNKKSAAAIGLIPEELEPVTISVGNAAGEGAVSAAVSEAARQELG
;
A
#
# COMPACT_ATOMS: atom_id res chain seq x y z
N GLU A 1 -5.94 -3.64 11.52
CA GLU A 1 -6.42 -2.98 12.75
C GLU A 1 -5.83 -1.59 12.86
N MET A 2 -6.62 -0.64 13.38
CA MET A 2 -6.21 0.75 13.55
C MET A 2 -6.54 1.22 14.96
N VAL A 3 -5.70 2.09 15.51
CA VAL A 3 -5.87 2.68 16.83
C VAL A 3 -5.61 4.18 16.72
N LEU A 4 -6.49 4.99 17.32
CA LEU A 4 -6.32 6.44 17.42
C LEU A 4 -6.48 6.87 18.87
N GLY A 5 -5.56 7.69 19.35
CA GLY A 5 -5.68 8.22 20.70
C GLY A 5 -4.46 8.93 21.20
N LYS A 6 -4.52 9.39 22.45
CA LYS A 6 -3.44 10.11 23.13
C LYS A 6 -3.55 9.89 24.64
N SER A 7 -2.40 9.77 25.32
CA SER A 7 -2.30 9.77 26.78
C SER A 7 -3.21 8.76 27.50
N GLY A 8 -3.23 7.53 27.00
CA GLY A 8 -4.00 6.42 27.61
C GLY A 8 -5.48 6.37 27.28
N SER A 9 -5.96 7.27 26.41
CA SER A 9 -7.33 7.23 25.90
C SER A 9 -7.34 6.90 24.42
N TYR A 10 -7.74 5.66 24.06
CA TYR A 10 -7.66 5.12 22.70
C TYR A 10 -9.02 4.64 22.22
N VAL A 11 -9.25 4.77 20.91
CA VAL A 11 -10.30 4.08 20.17
C VAL A 11 -9.68 3.21 19.10
N CYS A 12 -10.28 2.07 18.82
CA CYS A 12 -9.75 1.15 17.82
C CYS A 12 -10.85 0.65 16.89
N CYS A 13 -10.48 0.27 15.68
CA CYS A 13 -11.34 -0.43 14.77
C CYS A 13 -10.56 -1.50 13.98
N ALA A 14 -11.29 -2.50 13.51
CA ALA A 14 -10.81 -3.43 12.50
C ALA A 14 -11.44 -3.08 11.16
N THR A 15 -10.67 -3.23 10.08
CA THR A 15 -11.15 -3.04 8.72
C THR A 15 -10.99 -4.32 7.92
N ALA A 16 -12.00 -4.67 7.13
CA ALA A 16 -11.95 -5.82 6.24
C ALA A 16 -11.29 -5.42 4.91
N ALA A 17 -9.99 -5.16 4.94
CA ALA A 17 -9.24 -4.76 3.75
C ALA A 17 -9.02 -5.92 2.76
N GLY A 18 -9.25 -7.18 3.18
CA GLY A 18 -8.94 -8.36 2.39
C GLY A 18 -7.43 -8.61 2.27
N PRO A 19 -7.02 -9.65 1.55
CA PRO A 19 -5.61 -10.07 1.48
C PRO A 19 -4.86 -9.49 0.27
N ALA A 20 -5.36 -8.46 -0.40
CA ALA A 20 -4.74 -7.90 -1.61
C ALA A 20 -3.33 -7.36 -1.36
N PHE A 21 -3.10 -6.75 -0.19
CA PHE A 21 -1.77 -6.24 0.18
C PHE A 21 -0.75 -7.34 0.50
N GLU A 22 -1.20 -8.55 0.81
CA GLU A 22 -0.36 -9.74 0.95
C GLU A 22 -0.12 -10.44 -0.41
N GLY A 23 -0.64 -9.88 -1.49
CA GLY A 23 -0.54 -10.42 -2.85
C GLY A 23 -1.54 -11.53 -3.17
N ALA A 24 -2.42 -11.88 -2.25
CA ALA A 24 -3.46 -12.86 -2.52
C ALA A 24 -4.60 -12.24 -3.35
N GLU A 25 -5.19 -13.04 -4.23
CA GLU A 25 -6.22 -12.62 -5.19
C GLU A 25 -5.74 -11.63 -6.27
N ILE A 26 -4.50 -11.23 -6.29
CA ILE A 26 -3.85 -10.43 -7.33
C ILE A 26 -3.30 -11.41 -8.39
N ALA A 27 -3.51 -11.12 -9.68
CA ALA A 27 -3.19 -12.04 -10.77
C ALA A 27 -1.74 -12.55 -10.72
N MET A 28 -0.79 -11.64 -10.50
CA MET A 28 0.62 -11.97 -10.32
C MET A 28 1.12 -11.61 -8.92
N GLY A 29 0.21 -11.57 -7.95
CA GLY A 29 0.53 -11.29 -6.56
C GLY A 29 1.28 -12.42 -5.89
N MET A 30 2.25 -12.05 -5.05
CA MET A 30 3.01 -13.01 -4.27
C MET A 30 3.49 -12.39 -2.94
N PRO A 31 3.81 -13.22 -1.94
CA PRO A 31 4.47 -12.74 -0.74
C PRO A 31 5.80 -12.02 -1.07
N ALA A 32 6.28 -11.19 -0.13
CA ALA A 32 7.57 -10.53 -0.24
C ALA A 32 8.71 -11.57 -0.15
N ALA A 33 9.01 -12.20 -1.28
CA ALA A 33 10.03 -13.25 -1.44
C ALA A 33 10.93 -12.94 -2.64
N SER A 34 11.99 -13.71 -2.83
CA SER A 34 12.93 -13.54 -3.94
C SER A 34 12.20 -13.52 -5.29
N GLY A 35 12.48 -12.52 -6.12
CA GLY A 35 11.84 -12.31 -7.43
C GLY A 35 10.51 -11.54 -7.38
N ALA A 36 9.98 -11.21 -6.20
CA ALA A 36 8.83 -10.30 -6.10
C ALA A 36 9.27 -8.87 -6.42
N ILE A 37 8.58 -8.19 -7.34
CA ILE A 37 8.72 -6.74 -7.53
C ILE A 37 8.24 -6.08 -6.23
N SER A 38 9.15 -5.36 -5.57
CA SER A 38 8.93 -4.74 -4.26
C SER A 38 8.94 -3.22 -4.30
N LYS A 39 9.45 -2.64 -5.38
CA LYS A 39 9.46 -1.20 -5.63
C LYS A 39 9.22 -0.93 -7.10
N VAL A 40 8.45 0.13 -7.38
CA VAL A 40 8.25 0.67 -8.72
C VAL A 40 8.39 2.19 -8.63
N TRP A 41 9.08 2.80 -9.59
CA TRP A 41 9.29 4.24 -9.63
C TRP A 41 9.45 4.74 -11.07
N LEU A 42 9.28 6.03 -11.26
CA LEU A 42 9.54 6.70 -12.52
C LEU A 42 10.96 7.29 -12.52
N GLU A 43 11.76 6.97 -13.52
CA GLU A 43 13.11 7.50 -13.70
C GLU A 43 13.36 7.79 -15.18
N ASP A 44 13.75 9.02 -15.49
CA ASP A 44 14.00 9.49 -16.86
C ASP A 44 12.82 9.20 -17.84
N GLY A 45 11.58 9.32 -17.37
CA GLY A 45 10.36 9.06 -18.15
C GLY A 45 10.10 7.58 -18.42
N LYS A 46 10.72 6.68 -17.66
CA LYS A 46 10.51 5.22 -17.77
C LYS A 46 10.05 4.64 -16.45
N ILE A 47 9.18 3.66 -16.52
CA ILE A 47 8.79 2.87 -15.36
C ILE A 47 9.90 1.89 -15.04
N CYS A 48 10.50 2.04 -13.86
CA CYS A 48 11.55 1.18 -13.33
C CYS A 48 11.00 0.36 -12.17
N CYS A 49 11.54 -0.84 -11.98
CA CYS A 49 11.19 -1.69 -10.87
C CYS A 49 12.41 -2.42 -10.30
N SER A 50 12.33 -2.81 -9.04
CA SER A 50 13.32 -3.69 -8.41
C SER A 50 12.66 -4.85 -7.71
N THR A 51 13.36 -5.99 -7.71
CA THR A 51 12.90 -7.22 -7.09
C THR A 51 13.66 -7.52 -5.80
N ILE A 52 13.07 -8.29 -4.94
CA ILE A 52 13.74 -8.78 -3.74
C ILE A 52 14.88 -9.73 -4.17
N ASN A 53 16.07 -9.51 -3.60
CA ASN A 53 17.31 -10.22 -3.86
C ASN A 53 17.82 -10.08 -5.31
N ASP A 54 17.41 -9.06 -6.06
CA ASP A 54 17.79 -8.83 -7.46
C ASP A 54 17.58 -10.07 -8.37
N ALA A 55 16.62 -10.92 -7.98
CA ALA A 55 16.26 -12.11 -8.75
C ALA A 55 15.36 -11.73 -9.94
N PRO A 56 15.28 -12.54 -11.00
CA PRO A 56 14.32 -12.31 -12.09
C PRO A 56 12.91 -12.12 -11.57
N ALA A 57 12.18 -11.14 -12.12
CA ALA A 57 10.82 -10.84 -11.71
C ALA A 57 9.87 -12.00 -12.06
N VAL A 58 9.14 -12.49 -11.06
CA VAL A 58 8.15 -13.59 -11.20
C VAL A 58 6.76 -13.21 -10.68
N GLY A 59 6.64 -12.05 -10.04
CA GLY A 59 5.40 -11.51 -9.50
C GLY A 59 5.63 -10.21 -8.78
N ILE A 60 4.59 -9.72 -8.09
CA ILE A 60 4.60 -8.44 -7.39
C ILE A 60 4.10 -8.63 -5.95
N CYS A 61 4.78 -8.04 -4.98
CA CYS A 61 4.28 -8.01 -3.61
C CYS A 61 3.53 -6.70 -3.31
N GLY A 62 2.88 -6.63 -2.16
CA GLY A 62 2.00 -5.52 -1.82
C GLY A 62 2.64 -4.13 -1.87
N SER A 63 3.91 -3.98 -1.46
CA SER A 63 4.62 -2.69 -1.56
C SER A 63 4.85 -2.28 -3.02
N GLY A 64 5.30 -3.22 -3.86
CA GLY A 64 5.47 -3.00 -5.29
C GLY A 64 4.15 -2.66 -5.99
N LEU A 65 3.04 -3.31 -5.61
CA LEU A 65 1.73 -3.04 -6.17
C LEU A 65 1.24 -1.62 -5.84
N ILE A 66 1.47 -1.13 -4.62
CA ILE A 66 1.14 0.24 -4.22
C ILE A 66 1.98 1.25 -4.99
N ASP A 67 3.29 1.00 -5.12
CA ASP A 67 4.17 1.84 -5.92
C ASP A 67 3.75 1.85 -7.40
N ALA A 68 3.42 0.68 -7.96
CA ALA A 68 2.97 0.56 -9.35
C ALA A 68 1.73 1.41 -9.62
N LEU A 69 0.69 1.33 -8.76
CA LEU A 69 -0.51 2.14 -8.95
C LEU A 69 -0.25 3.64 -8.78
N ALA A 70 0.65 4.04 -7.90
CA ALA A 70 1.05 5.45 -7.77
C ALA A 70 1.73 5.96 -9.06
N VAL A 71 2.62 5.16 -9.64
CA VAL A 71 3.27 5.47 -10.92
C VAL A 71 2.26 5.48 -12.08
N PHE A 72 1.30 4.55 -12.09
CA PHE A 72 0.27 4.52 -13.14
C PHE A 72 -0.65 5.74 -13.10
N LEU A 73 -0.97 6.25 -11.90
CA LEU A 73 -1.69 7.53 -11.76
C LEU A 73 -0.84 8.71 -12.23
N GLU A 74 0.46 8.74 -11.91
CA GLU A 74 1.38 9.80 -12.31
C GLU A 74 1.60 9.86 -13.84
N THR A 75 1.56 8.69 -14.50
CA THR A 75 1.77 8.54 -15.95
C THR A 75 0.48 8.48 -16.76
N GLU A 76 -0.68 8.69 -16.11
CA GLU A 76 -2.00 8.60 -16.73
C GLU A 76 -2.32 7.22 -17.35
N LEU A 77 -1.51 6.19 -17.07
CA LEU A 77 -1.85 4.79 -17.38
C LEU A 77 -3.07 4.29 -16.60
N LEU A 78 -3.39 4.97 -15.50
CA LEU A 78 -4.54 4.75 -14.65
C LEU A 78 -5.21 6.10 -14.38
N ASP A 79 -6.51 6.21 -14.61
CA ASP A 79 -7.26 7.40 -14.28
C ASP A 79 -7.63 7.48 -12.77
N GLU A 80 -8.16 8.62 -12.33
CA GLU A 80 -8.59 8.83 -10.93
C GLU A 80 -9.72 7.88 -10.50
N THR A 81 -10.48 7.31 -11.44
CA THR A 81 -11.53 6.32 -11.17
C THR A 81 -10.98 4.90 -11.03
N GLY A 82 -9.69 4.72 -11.37
CA GLY A 82 -8.99 3.45 -11.39
C GLY A 82 -9.29 2.63 -12.65
N LEU A 83 -9.61 3.27 -13.76
CA LEU A 83 -9.68 2.64 -15.08
C LEU A 83 -8.30 2.71 -15.72
N ILE A 84 -7.81 1.58 -16.22
CA ILE A 84 -6.61 1.56 -17.05
C ILE A 84 -6.98 2.21 -18.39
N ALA A 85 -6.17 3.17 -18.81
CA ALA A 85 -6.42 3.99 -20.01
C ALA A 85 -6.28 3.16 -21.29
N ASP A 86 -6.93 3.63 -22.36
CA ASP A 86 -6.72 3.10 -23.69
C ASP A 86 -5.42 3.68 -24.29
N GLU A 87 -4.84 3.00 -25.29
CA GLU A 87 -3.52 3.35 -25.87
C GLU A 87 -3.50 4.76 -26.46
N ASP A 88 -4.63 5.26 -26.97
CA ASP A 88 -4.79 6.59 -27.56
C ASP A 88 -5.03 7.71 -26.52
N GLU A 89 -5.19 7.36 -25.26
CA GLU A 89 -5.40 8.29 -24.15
C GLU A 89 -4.11 8.61 -23.39
N VAL A 90 -3.03 7.85 -23.59
CA VAL A 90 -1.76 7.99 -22.86
C VAL A 90 -0.67 8.64 -23.72
N GLU A 91 0.35 9.18 -23.06
CA GLU A 91 1.54 9.64 -23.79
C GLU A 91 2.21 8.48 -24.54
N GLU A 92 2.72 8.72 -25.74
CA GLU A 92 3.42 7.72 -26.59
C GLU A 92 4.54 6.98 -25.82
N ALA A 93 5.19 7.66 -24.88
CA ALA A 93 6.24 7.07 -24.05
C ALA A 93 5.74 5.93 -23.16
N TYR A 94 4.45 5.92 -22.80
CA TYR A 94 3.86 4.94 -21.90
C TYR A 94 2.93 3.94 -22.60
N ALA A 95 2.52 4.19 -23.83
CA ALA A 95 1.64 3.29 -24.58
C ALA A 95 2.17 1.84 -24.65
N GLY A 96 3.48 1.68 -24.75
CA GLY A 96 4.13 0.35 -24.79
C GLY A 96 4.04 -0.47 -23.48
N TYR A 97 3.58 0.10 -22.37
CA TYR A 97 3.31 -0.63 -21.13
C TYR A 97 1.89 -1.22 -21.10
N LEU A 98 0.98 -0.72 -21.92
CA LEU A 98 -0.40 -1.22 -22.02
C LEU A 98 -0.45 -2.56 -22.75
N GLY A 99 -1.39 -3.39 -22.35
CA GLY A 99 -1.68 -4.65 -23.03
C GLY A 99 -3.07 -5.17 -22.70
N GLU A 100 -3.48 -6.15 -23.49
CA GLU A 100 -4.73 -6.88 -23.30
C GLU A 100 -4.48 -8.36 -23.51
N ASP A 101 -5.03 -9.19 -22.61
CA ASP A 101 -4.97 -10.64 -22.72
C ASP A 101 -6.26 -11.28 -22.19
N GLU A 102 -6.23 -12.59 -21.88
CA GLU A 102 -7.41 -13.32 -21.37
C GLU A 102 -7.95 -12.78 -20.04
N ASP A 103 -7.13 -12.06 -19.26
CA ASP A 103 -7.51 -11.41 -18.00
C ASP A 103 -8.02 -9.97 -18.23
N GLY A 104 -8.04 -9.49 -19.48
CA GLY A 104 -8.46 -8.15 -19.90
C GLY A 104 -7.30 -7.14 -19.96
N THR A 105 -7.65 -5.85 -19.87
CA THR A 105 -6.67 -4.74 -19.93
C THR A 105 -5.70 -4.80 -18.76
N CYS A 106 -4.42 -4.59 -19.03
CA CYS A 106 -3.36 -4.65 -18.04
C CYS A 106 -2.21 -3.69 -18.35
N VAL A 107 -1.37 -3.43 -17.36
CA VAL A 107 -0.11 -2.68 -17.48
C VAL A 107 1.05 -3.60 -17.18
N TYR A 108 1.98 -3.75 -18.10
CA TYR A 108 3.19 -4.55 -17.94
C TYR A 108 4.29 -3.76 -17.23
N LEU A 109 4.83 -4.32 -16.16
CA LEU A 109 6.01 -3.80 -15.45
C LEU A 109 7.31 -4.41 -15.99
N THR A 110 7.23 -5.62 -16.50
CA THR A 110 8.32 -6.35 -17.18
C THR A 110 7.70 -7.17 -18.31
N ASP A 111 8.51 -7.86 -19.09
CA ASP A 111 8.03 -8.76 -20.16
C ASP A 111 7.05 -9.85 -19.64
N THR A 112 7.05 -10.12 -18.34
CA THR A 112 6.30 -11.23 -17.74
C THR A 112 5.37 -10.82 -16.61
N VAL A 113 5.63 -9.71 -15.92
CA VAL A 113 4.85 -9.27 -14.76
C VAL A 113 3.97 -8.10 -15.13
N LYS A 114 2.67 -8.25 -14.93
CA LYS A 114 1.63 -7.26 -15.23
C LYS A 114 0.74 -7.01 -14.00
N VAL A 115 0.03 -5.89 -14.05
CA VAL A 115 -1.08 -5.56 -13.15
C VAL A 115 -2.34 -5.42 -13.99
N THR A 116 -3.39 -6.15 -13.65
CA THR A 116 -4.65 -6.18 -14.41
C THR A 116 -5.65 -5.16 -13.89
N GLN A 117 -6.66 -4.83 -14.71
CA GLN A 117 -7.78 -3.99 -14.26
C GLN A 117 -8.50 -4.61 -13.04
N ALA A 118 -8.60 -5.93 -12.98
CA ALA A 118 -9.20 -6.63 -11.84
C ALA A 118 -8.37 -6.44 -10.55
N ASP A 119 -7.04 -6.43 -10.64
CA ASP A 119 -6.15 -6.17 -9.51
C ASP A 119 -6.31 -4.76 -8.96
N VAL A 120 -6.43 -3.76 -9.86
CA VAL A 120 -6.74 -2.38 -9.48
C VAL A 120 -8.03 -2.31 -8.67
N ARG A 121 -9.10 -3.00 -9.11
CA ARG A 121 -10.40 -3.01 -8.39
C ARG A 121 -10.27 -3.62 -7.00
N LYS A 122 -9.50 -4.70 -6.85
CA LYS A 122 -9.25 -5.32 -5.54
C LYS A 122 -8.50 -4.37 -4.60
N LEU A 123 -7.48 -3.68 -5.12
CA LEU A 123 -6.75 -2.70 -4.33
C LEU A 123 -7.61 -1.50 -3.94
N GLN A 124 -8.50 -1.03 -4.83
CA GLN A 124 -9.47 0.03 -4.51
C GLN A 124 -10.38 -0.36 -3.34
N LEU A 125 -10.87 -1.61 -3.29
CA LEU A 125 -11.68 -2.09 -2.17
C LEU A 125 -10.90 -2.14 -0.86
N ALA A 126 -9.68 -2.66 -0.90
CA ALA A 126 -8.79 -2.70 0.27
C ALA A 126 -8.48 -1.29 0.80
N LYS A 127 -8.11 -0.37 -0.09
CA LYS A 127 -7.88 1.05 0.21
C LYS A 127 -9.11 1.71 0.81
N ALA A 128 -10.28 1.54 0.19
CA ALA A 128 -11.53 2.14 0.67
C ALA A 128 -11.87 1.70 2.10
N SER A 129 -11.64 0.43 2.42
CA SER A 129 -11.83 -0.12 3.76
C SER A 129 -10.94 0.57 4.80
N ILE A 130 -9.66 0.76 4.48
CA ILE A 130 -8.70 1.45 5.36
C ILE A 130 -9.07 2.93 5.50
N ALA A 131 -9.33 3.62 4.40
CA ALA A 131 -9.71 5.04 4.41
C ALA A 131 -11.01 5.28 5.21
N ALA A 132 -11.99 4.38 5.11
CA ALA A 132 -13.21 4.43 5.91
C ALA A 132 -12.90 4.28 7.41
N GLY A 133 -12.04 3.35 7.78
CA GLY A 133 -11.61 3.17 9.17
C GLY A 133 -10.91 4.40 9.74
N ILE A 134 -10.03 5.03 9.00
CA ILE A 134 -9.38 6.29 9.42
C ILE A 134 -10.44 7.37 9.68
N ARG A 135 -11.39 7.57 8.75
CA ARG A 135 -12.47 8.56 8.90
C ARG A 135 -13.36 8.28 10.11
N ILE A 136 -13.70 7.01 10.35
CA ILE A 136 -14.50 6.60 11.52
C ILE A 136 -13.77 6.95 12.81
N LEU A 137 -12.48 6.61 12.94
CA LEU A 137 -11.69 6.90 14.13
C LEU A 137 -11.58 8.41 14.40
N LEU A 138 -11.35 9.22 13.37
CA LEU A 138 -11.31 10.68 13.48
C LEU A 138 -12.67 11.24 13.94
N SER A 139 -13.77 10.73 13.35
CA SER A 139 -15.12 11.11 13.72
C SER A 139 -15.47 10.75 15.18
N GLU A 140 -15.13 9.54 15.64
CA GLU A 140 -15.34 9.08 17.02
C GLU A 140 -14.58 9.94 18.05
N ARG A 141 -13.43 10.45 17.66
CA ARG A 141 -12.64 11.36 18.51
C ARG A 141 -13.00 12.83 18.33
N ASN A 142 -13.88 13.14 17.36
CA ASN A 142 -14.27 14.51 16.99
C ASN A 142 -13.04 15.42 16.73
N ILE A 143 -12.08 14.91 15.95
CA ILE A 143 -10.87 15.62 15.54
C ILE A 143 -10.77 15.64 14.01
N SER A 144 -10.05 16.63 13.51
CA SER A 144 -9.68 16.75 12.10
C SER A 144 -8.46 15.87 11.78
N VAL A 145 -8.27 15.54 10.50
CA VAL A 145 -7.06 14.87 10.00
C VAL A 145 -5.80 15.68 10.34
N THR A 146 -5.89 17.00 10.32
CA THR A 146 -4.79 17.90 10.64
C THR A 146 -4.42 17.97 12.14
N ASP A 147 -5.26 17.42 13.01
CA ASP A 147 -4.97 17.30 14.45
C ASP A 147 -4.13 16.07 14.78
N VAL A 148 -3.90 15.20 13.80
CA VAL A 148 -3.09 13.99 13.97
C VAL A 148 -1.62 14.36 13.96
N GLU A 149 -0.94 14.19 15.10
CA GLU A 149 0.47 14.56 15.28
C GLU A 149 1.42 13.51 14.67
N GLN A 150 1.01 12.23 14.63
CA GLN A 150 1.84 11.14 14.12
C GLN A 150 0.98 9.95 13.65
N VAL A 151 1.39 9.34 12.55
CA VAL A 151 0.88 8.04 12.09
C VAL A 151 2.00 7.02 12.20
N ILE A 152 1.71 5.89 12.84
CA ILE A 152 2.65 4.79 13.02
C ILE A 152 2.17 3.59 12.21
N LEU A 153 2.95 3.22 11.21
CA LEU A 153 2.74 1.99 10.45
C LEU A 153 3.53 0.86 11.11
N ALA A 154 2.82 -0.06 11.75
CA ALA A 154 3.40 -1.20 12.42
C ALA A 154 3.15 -2.50 11.63
N GLY A 155 4.10 -3.41 11.67
CA GLY A 155 4.04 -4.70 10.98
C GLY A 155 4.99 -4.80 9.79
N GLY A 156 5.21 -6.02 9.32
CA GLY A 156 6.17 -6.30 8.23
C GLY A 156 5.85 -5.56 6.93
N PHE A 157 4.58 -5.51 6.54
CA PHE A 157 4.14 -4.77 5.36
C PHE A 157 4.41 -3.26 5.50
N GLY A 158 4.02 -2.66 6.63
CA GLY A 158 4.20 -1.23 6.88
C GLY A 158 5.67 -0.77 6.85
N SER A 159 6.61 -1.68 7.13
CA SER A 159 8.05 -1.37 7.12
C SER A 159 8.60 -1.10 5.72
N PHE A 160 7.98 -1.66 4.69
CA PHE A 160 8.40 -1.56 3.29
C PHE A 160 7.49 -0.66 2.45
N LEU A 161 6.43 -0.14 3.04
CA LEU A 161 5.47 0.71 2.37
C LEU A 161 6.08 2.09 2.08
N ASN A 162 6.04 2.50 0.82
CA ASN A 162 6.37 3.87 0.43
C ASN A 162 5.19 4.79 0.81
N LYS A 163 5.41 5.66 1.78
CA LYS A 163 4.36 6.54 2.28
C LYS A 163 3.86 7.56 1.24
N LYS A 164 4.72 7.99 0.30
CA LYS A 164 4.32 8.86 -0.81
C LYS A 164 3.39 8.14 -1.77
N SER A 165 3.75 6.91 -2.17
CA SER A 165 2.88 6.08 -3.01
C SER A 165 1.55 5.78 -2.32
N ALA A 166 1.58 5.47 -1.01
CA ALA A 166 0.39 5.23 -0.22
C ALA A 166 -0.55 6.46 -0.14
N ALA A 167 0.01 7.66 -0.03
CA ALA A 167 -0.75 8.91 -0.08
C ALA A 167 -1.29 9.17 -1.49
N ALA A 168 -0.45 9.02 -2.52
CA ALA A 168 -0.84 9.26 -3.92
C ALA A 168 -2.04 8.40 -4.35
N ILE A 169 -2.08 7.13 -3.95
CA ILE A 169 -3.25 6.28 -4.22
C ILE A 169 -4.41 6.52 -3.24
N GLY A 170 -4.25 7.38 -2.22
CA GLY A 170 -5.26 7.67 -1.18
C GLY A 170 -5.49 6.52 -0.20
N LEU A 171 -4.49 5.66 0.05
CA LEU A 171 -4.51 4.65 1.10
C LEU A 171 -4.45 5.30 2.49
N ILE A 172 -3.65 6.34 2.62
CA ILE A 172 -3.63 7.27 3.74
C ILE A 172 -3.98 8.68 3.23
N PRO A 173 -4.64 9.54 4.02
CA PRO A 173 -4.81 10.95 3.67
C PRO A 173 -3.46 11.62 3.37
N GLU A 174 -3.42 12.48 2.35
CA GLU A 174 -2.21 13.17 1.92
C GLU A 174 -1.61 14.01 3.05
N GLU A 175 -2.45 14.64 3.85
CA GLU A 175 -2.05 15.46 5.01
C GLU A 175 -1.28 14.65 6.06
N LEU A 176 -1.46 13.33 6.09
CA LEU A 176 -0.79 12.45 7.05
C LEU A 176 0.56 11.91 6.54
N GLU A 177 0.89 12.06 5.25
CA GLU A 177 2.16 11.57 4.69
C GLU A 177 3.37 12.12 5.46
N PRO A 178 3.49 13.43 5.73
CA PRO A 178 4.66 14.00 6.42
C PRO A 178 4.85 13.48 7.85
N VAL A 179 3.76 13.15 8.54
CA VAL A 179 3.77 12.69 9.94
C VAL A 179 3.73 11.16 10.07
N THR A 180 3.81 10.44 8.93
CA THR A 180 3.81 8.97 8.89
C THR A 180 5.23 8.42 9.06
N ILE A 181 5.37 7.47 9.99
CA ILE A 181 6.60 6.69 10.22
C ILE A 181 6.31 5.19 10.20
N SER A 182 7.31 4.40 9.86
CA SER A 182 7.26 2.93 9.95
C SER A 182 8.13 2.45 11.10
N VAL A 183 7.61 1.51 11.91
CA VAL A 183 8.26 1.02 13.14
C VAL A 183 8.50 -0.49 13.15
N GLY A 184 8.34 -1.18 12.04
CA GLY A 184 8.59 -2.62 11.95
C GLY A 184 7.57 -3.47 12.73
N ASN A 185 8.04 -4.57 13.31
CA ASN A 185 7.18 -5.52 14.03
C ASN A 185 6.94 -5.09 15.48
N ALA A 186 6.28 -3.95 15.67
CA ALA A 186 5.98 -3.41 17.00
C ALA A 186 5.19 -4.37 17.89
N ALA A 187 4.30 -5.18 17.31
CA ALA A 187 3.55 -6.19 18.07
C ALA A 187 4.48 -7.25 18.66
N GLY A 188 5.45 -7.72 17.88
CA GLY A 188 6.47 -8.67 18.35
C GLY A 188 7.37 -8.07 19.43
N GLU A 189 7.81 -6.84 19.25
CA GLU A 189 8.63 -6.11 20.22
C GLU A 189 7.88 -5.89 21.54
N GLY A 190 6.60 -5.50 21.46
CA GLY A 190 5.72 -5.36 22.62
C GLY A 190 5.52 -6.69 23.35
N ALA A 191 5.31 -7.79 22.63
CA ALA A 191 5.18 -9.11 23.20
C ALA A 191 6.45 -9.56 23.90
N VAL A 192 7.63 -9.32 23.34
CA VAL A 192 8.92 -9.61 23.97
C VAL A 192 9.09 -8.77 25.24
N SER A 193 8.81 -7.46 25.17
CA SER A 193 8.88 -6.57 26.34
C SER A 193 7.98 -7.06 27.48
N ALA A 194 6.74 -7.44 27.18
CA ALA A 194 5.82 -8.00 28.18
C ALA A 194 6.28 -9.36 28.72
N ALA A 195 6.97 -10.19 27.93
CA ALA A 195 7.46 -11.48 28.37
C ALA A 195 8.64 -11.37 29.35
N VAL A 196 9.51 -10.38 29.19
CA VAL A 196 10.75 -10.23 29.97
C VAL A 196 10.67 -9.22 31.11
N SER A 197 9.61 -8.38 31.16
CA SER A 197 9.45 -7.30 32.13
C SER A 197 8.08 -7.31 32.79
N GLU A 198 8.04 -7.46 34.12
CA GLU A 198 6.80 -7.34 34.89
C GLU A 198 6.25 -5.89 34.87
N ALA A 199 7.15 -4.89 34.89
CA ALA A 199 6.77 -3.49 34.80
C ALA A 199 6.07 -3.20 33.46
N ALA A 200 6.63 -3.69 32.34
CA ALA A 200 5.99 -3.53 31.03
C ALA A 200 4.63 -4.22 30.97
N ARG A 201 4.44 -5.38 31.61
CA ARG A 201 3.14 -6.04 31.69
C ARG A 201 2.10 -5.23 32.47
N GLN A 202 2.52 -4.56 33.55
CA GLN A 202 1.62 -3.72 34.35
C GLN A 202 1.21 -2.43 33.62
N GLU A 203 2.06 -1.91 32.72
CA GLU A 203 1.71 -0.76 31.87
C GLU A 203 0.73 -1.13 30.74
N LEU A 204 0.69 -2.40 30.33
CA LEU A 204 -0.18 -2.90 29.27
C LEU A 204 -1.57 -3.35 29.76
N GLY A 205 -1.77 -3.50 31.04
CA GLY A 205 -3.03 -3.91 31.68
C GLY A 205 -3.75 -2.79 32.36
#